data_821bf1727ab657566987434b8b861a50
#
_entry.id   821bf1727ab657566987434b8b861a50
#
_cell.length_a   1.000
_cell.length_b   1.000
_cell.length_c   1.000
_cell.angle_alpha   90.00
_cell.angle_beta   90.00
_cell.angle_gamma   90.00
#
_symmetry.space_group_name_H-M   'P 1'
#
loop_
_entity.id
_entity.type
_entity.pdbx_description
1 polymer ?
#
loop_
_entity_poly.entity_id
_entity_poly.type
_entity_poly.pdbx_seq_one_letter_code
_entity_poly.pdbx_strand_id
1 'polypeptide(L)'
;MISQIVAGTALAVFARTAENSVETYYNYTIFLTGLTGILAMIPALYFYRRDKVRRIAGGLIPAQKKVPLSLLEIILLLLAGAGLAQYGNFLMAILQSFINSSAYQESMTRITEGKSLFMMIFWMGIVAPAAEEMIFRWLIYLRLRDWMKLPVAAVISGVVFGIYHGNIVQGIYASILGTAFAWILEMSGNIYSSMLLHMGANIWSLVITEYALDLFSMKYGVQILILIYLILLISVVYCLTHFEKMCSIRKKKRMI
;
A
#
# COMPACT_ATOMS: atom_id res chain seq x y z
N MET A 1 10.82 -4.62 -9.17
CA MET A 1 11.80 -5.36 -10.00
C MET A 1 11.42 -5.38 -11.48
N ILE A 2 10.29 -5.92 -11.90
CA ILE A 2 9.89 -5.91 -13.33
C ILE A 2 9.70 -4.48 -13.84
N SER A 3 9.06 -3.58 -13.11
CA SER A 3 8.93 -2.17 -13.46
C SER A 3 10.28 -1.45 -13.54
N GLN A 4 11.21 -1.78 -12.65
CA GLN A 4 12.57 -1.22 -12.67
C GLN A 4 13.39 -1.79 -13.85
N ILE A 5 13.20 -3.06 -14.19
CA ILE A 5 13.83 -3.66 -15.38
C ILE A 5 13.25 -3.03 -16.66
N VAL A 6 11.93 -2.90 -16.76
CA VAL A 6 11.27 -2.26 -17.91
C VAL A 6 11.65 -0.78 -17.99
N ALA A 7 11.63 -0.05 -16.88
CA ALA A 7 12.08 1.34 -16.82
C ALA A 7 13.58 1.46 -17.15
N GLY A 8 14.42 0.57 -16.61
CA GLY A 8 15.85 0.51 -16.91
C GLY A 8 16.14 0.16 -18.40
N THR A 9 15.35 -0.75 -18.98
CA THR A 9 15.46 -1.09 -20.41
C THR A 9 14.96 0.06 -21.29
N ALA A 10 13.84 0.69 -20.94
CA ALA A 10 13.36 1.88 -21.63
C ALA A 10 14.38 3.02 -21.51
N LEU A 11 14.96 3.22 -20.33
CA LEU A 11 16.03 4.18 -20.12
C LEU A 11 17.26 3.89 -21.00
N ALA A 12 17.71 2.63 -21.07
CA ALA A 12 18.85 2.24 -21.90
C ALA A 12 18.60 2.48 -23.40
N VAL A 13 17.35 2.34 -23.85
CA VAL A 13 16.94 2.65 -25.22
C VAL A 13 16.87 4.16 -25.46
N PHE A 14 16.30 4.92 -24.53
CA PHE A 14 16.23 6.39 -24.62
C PHE A 14 17.57 7.07 -24.34
N ALA A 15 18.43 6.50 -23.48
CA ALA A 15 19.73 7.06 -23.15
C ALA A 15 20.73 7.08 -24.33
N ARG A 16 20.49 6.25 -25.36
CA ARG A 16 21.28 6.33 -26.61
C ARG A 16 21.00 7.58 -27.44
N THR A 17 19.93 8.32 -27.11
CA THR A 17 19.45 9.46 -27.92
C THR A 17 19.28 10.78 -27.15
N ALA A 18 19.46 10.79 -25.81
CA ALA A 18 19.22 11.97 -24.97
C ALA A 18 20.49 12.44 -24.28
N GLU A 19 20.84 13.73 -24.41
CA GLU A 19 21.95 14.39 -23.70
C GLU A 19 21.81 14.34 -22.18
N ASN A 20 20.59 14.15 -21.62
CA ASN A 20 20.27 14.10 -20.18
C ASN A 20 19.41 12.89 -19.84
N SER A 21 19.93 11.68 -20.05
CA SER A 21 19.20 10.43 -19.84
C SER A 21 18.71 10.20 -18.38
N VAL A 22 19.48 10.62 -17.39
CA VAL A 22 19.16 10.46 -15.97
C VAL A 22 18.00 11.37 -15.57
N GLU A 23 18.01 12.63 -15.97
CA GLU A 23 16.95 13.60 -15.71
C GLU A 23 15.65 13.16 -16.39
N THR A 24 15.73 12.74 -17.64
CA THR A 24 14.59 12.20 -18.38
C THR A 24 13.97 11.01 -17.64
N TYR A 25 14.79 10.10 -17.10
CA TYR A 25 14.31 8.97 -16.31
C TYR A 25 13.50 9.46 -15.08
N TYR A 26 14.04 10.34 -14.26
CA TYR A 26 13.34 10.85 -13.09
C TYR A 26 12.05 11.60 -13.45
N ASN A 27 12.04 12.31 -14.58
CA ASN A 27 10.86 13.01 -15.06
C ASN A 27 9.70 12.09 -15.40
N TYR A 28 9.95 10.91 -15.96
CA TYR A 28 8.92 9.96 -16.37
C TYR A 28 8.72 8.78 -15.42
N THR A 29 9.53 8.63 -14.37
CA THR A 29 9.49 7.46 -13.47
C THR A 29 8.10 7.22 -12.88
N ILE A 30 7.42 8.25 -12.38
CA ILE A 30 6.07 8.11 -11.79
C ILE A 30 5.09 7.58 -12.83
N PHE A 31 5.08 8.14 -14.02
CA PHE A 31 4.20 7.72 -15.10
C PHE A 31 4.51 6.29 -15.56
N LEU A 32 5.80 5.97 -15.78
CA LEU A 32 6.23 4.63 -16.21
C LEU A 32 5.90 3.57 -15.15
N THR A 33 6.11 3.86 -13.88
CA THR A 33 5.74 2.96 -12.77
C THR A 33 4.24 2.74 -12.73
N GLY A 34 3.45 3.79 -12.87
CA GLY A 34 1.98 3.68 -12.93
C GLY A 34 1.51 2.88 -14.15
N LEU A 35 2.05 3.15 -15.32
CA LEU A 35 1.70 2.43 -16.55
C LEU A 35 2.05 0.94 -16.45
N THR A 36 3.25 0.60 -15.97
CA THR A 36 3.65 -0.81 -15.76
C THR A 36 2.80 -1.47 -14.69
N GLY A 37 2.36 -0.73 -13.66
CA GLY A 37 1.39 -1.19 -12.67
C GLY A 37 0.05 -1.56 -13.31
N ILE A 38 -0.52 -0.69 -14.14
CA ILE A 38 -1.77 -0.96 -14.89
C ILE A 38 -1.61 -2.22 -15.78
N LEU A 39 -0.53 -2.32 -16.51
CA LEU A 39 -0.26 -3.50 -17.35
C LEU A 39 -0.15 -4.78 -16.51
N ALA A 40 0.45 -4.72 -15.33
CA ALA A 40 0.55 -5.85 -14.41
C ALA A 40 -0.80 -6.26 -13.80
N MET A 41 -1.77 -5.36 -13.68
CA MET A 41 -3.12 -5.69 -13.19
C MET A 41 -3.85 -6.68 -14.11
N ILE A 42 -3.60 -6.66 -15.43
CA ILE A 42 -4.28 -7.53 -16.40
C ILE A 42 -4.00 -9.01 -16.10
N PRO A 43 -2.73 -9.49 -16.11
CA PRO A 43 -2.44 -10.87 -15.75
C PRO A 43 -2.77 -11.17 -14.28
N ALA A 44 -2.62 -10.21 -13.36
CA ALA A 44 -2.99 -10.41 -11.96
C ALA A 44 -4.48 -10.71 -11.81
N LEU A 45 -5.36 -9.99 -12.50
CA LEU A 45 -6.80 -10.24 -12.51
C LEU A 45 -7.13 -11.60 -13.12
N TYR A 46 -6.48 -11.99 -14.21
CA TYR A 46 -6.67 -13.30 -14.83
C TYR A 46 -6.32 -14.43 -13.85
N PHE A 47 -5.13 -14.39 -13.24
CA PHE A 47 -4.71 -15.42 -12.29
C PHE A 47 -5.55 -15.43 -11.02
N TYR A 48 -5.95 -14.28 -10.51
CA TYR A 48 -6.87 -14.20 -9.36
C TYR A 48 -8.21 -14.87 -9.65
N ARG A 49 -8.81 -14.60 -10.81
CA ARG A 49 -10.08 -15.23 -11.21
C ARG A 49 -9.95 -16.75 -11.34
N ARG A 50 -8.88 -17.22 -11.96
CA ARG A 50 -8.57 -18.65 -12.09
C ARG A 50 -8.40 -19.31 -10.73
N ASP A 51 -7.60 -18.71 -9.85
CA ASP A 51 -7.34 -19.23 -8.52
C ASP A 51 -8.62 -19.23 -7.66
N LYS A 52 -9.49 -18.22 -7.81
CA LYS A 52 -10.78 -18.17 -7.13
C LYS A 52 -11.68 -19.34 -7.53
N VAL A 53 -11.79 -19.64 -8.84
CA VAL A 53 -12.57 -20.80 -9.33
C VAL A 53 -12.01 -22.09 -8.74
N ARG A 54 -10.70 -22.29 -8.79
CA ARG A 54 -10.02 -23.46 -8.21
C ARG A 54 -10.29 -23.62 -6.71
N ARG A 55 -10.23 -22.52 -5.95
CA ARG A 55 -10.48 -22.53 -4.49
C ARG A 55 -11.93 -22.87 -4.15
N ILE A 56 -12.88 -22.39 -4.95
CA ILE A 56 -14.31 -22.75 -4.79
C ILE A 56 -14.50 -24.23 -5.09
N ALA A 57 -13.97 -24.73 -6.22
CA ALA A 57 -14.07 -26.12 -6.61
C ALA A 57 -13.39 -27.07 -5.63
N GLY A 58 -12.27 -26.67 -5.02
CA GLY A 58 -11.54 -27.42 -3.99
C GLY A 58 -12.10 -27.26 -2.57
N GLY A 59 -13.20 -26.54 -2.36
CA GLY A 59 -13.80 -26.34 -1.04
C GLY A 59 -13.00 -25.44 -0.09
N LEU A 60 -11.94 -24.79 -0.57
CA LEU A 60 -11.08 -23.92 0.26
C LEU A 60 -11.79 -22.61 0.63
N ILE A 61 -12.66 -22.10 -0.23
CA ILE A 61 -13.49 -20.93 0.04
C ILE A 61 -14.93 -21.22 -0.39
N PRO A 62 -15.93 -20.72 0.35
CA PRO A 62 -17.31 -20.84 -0.06
C PRO A 62 -17.61 -20.02 -1.32
N ALA A 63 -18.56 -20.47 -2.12
CA ALA A 63 -19.07 -19.75 -3.30
C ALA A 63 -19.86 -18.47 -2.94
N GLN A 64 -19.62 -17.88 -1.77
CA GLN A 64 -20.41 -16.79 -1.22
C GLN A 64 -20.24 -15.47 -1.97
N LYS A 65 -21.33 -14.70 -1.95
CA LYS A 65 -21.38 -13.30 -2.39
C LYS A 65 -20.32 -12.48 -1.62
N LYS A 66 -19.61 -11.57 -2.32
CA LYS A 66 -18.72 -10.60 -1.66
C LYS A 66 -19.52 -9.81 -0.62
N VAL A 67 -18.91 -9.57 0.53
CA VAL A 67 -19.46 -8.63 1.52
C VAL A 67 -19.20 -7.22 0.98
N PRO A 68 -20.23 -6.44 0.63
CA PRO A 68 -20.01 -5.06 0.19
C PRO A 68 -19.49 -4.24 1.36
N LEU A 69 -18.63 -3.27 1.08
CA LEU A 69 -18.20 -2.26 2.05
C LEU A 69 -19.23 -1.11 2.02
N SER A 70 -19.66 -0.67 3.18
CA SER A 70 -20.43 0.56 3.33
C SER A 70 -19.54 1.79 3.09
N LEU A 71 -20.14 2.94 2.81
CA LEU A 71 -19.40 4.19 2.66
C LEU A 71 -18.59 4.52 3.92
N LEU A 72 -19.16 4.28 5.10
CA LEU A 72 -18.47 4.49 6.38
C LEU A 72 -17.23 3.60 6.50
N GLU A 73 -17.31 2.33 6.10
CA GLU A 73 -16.17 1.41 6.11
C GLU A 73 -15.09 1.80 5.11
N ILE A 74 -15.47 2.34 3.94
CA ILE A 74 -14.52 2.88 2.96
C ILE A 74 -13.75 4.07 3.58
N ILE A 75 -14.45 5.04 4.16
CA ILE A 75 -13.83 6.19 4.83
C ILE A 75 -12.94 5.74 5.99
N LEU A 76 -13.43 4.80 6.79
CA LEU A 76 -12.68 4.25 7.92
C LEU A 76 -11.37 3.56 7.48
N LEU A 77 -11.40 2.80 6.39
CA LEU A 77 -10.21 2.15 5.84
C LEU A 77 -9.20 3.18 5.33
N LEU A 78 -9.65 4.23 4.63
CA LEU A 78 -8.76 5.30 4.17
C LEU A 78 -8.11 6.04 5.35
N LEU A 79 -8.89 6.41 6.38
CA LEU A 79 -8.37 7.07 7.58
C LEU A 79 -7.44 6.17 8.39
N ALA A 80 -7.77 4.89 8.53
CA ALA A 80 -6.91 3.93 9.21
C ALA A 80 -5.60 3.71 8.44
N GLY A 81 -5.64 3.68 7.10
CA GLY A 81 -4.44 3.67 6.26
C GLY A 81 -3.57 4.89 6.50
N ALA A 82 -4.16 6.08 6.51
CA ALA A 82 -3.48 7.32 6.84
C ALA A 82 -2.82 7.26 8.23
N GLY A 83 -3.53 6.71 9.23
CA GLY A 83 -3.00 6.53 10.58
C GLY A 83 -1.82 5.57 10.62
N LEU A 84 -1.92 4.41 9.98
CA LEU A 84 -0.82 3.45 9.90
C LEU A 84 0.42 4.07 9.24
N ALA A 85 0.23 4.86 8.16
CA ALA A 85 1.33 5.56 7.52
C ALA A 85 1.93 6.64 8.41
N GLN A 86 1.11 7.43 9.12
CA GLN A 86 1.62 8.46 10.03
C GLN A 86 2.53 7.89 11.11
N TYR A 87 2.08 6.82 11.78
CA TYR A 87 2.90 6.17 12.82
C TYR A 87 4.08 5.38 12.24
N GLY A 88 3.92 4.84 11.04
CA GLY A 88 5.00 4.23 10.30
C GLY A 88 6.07 5.25 9.87
N ASN A 89 5.69 6.48 9.51
CA ASN A 89 6.63 7.56 9.20
C ASN A 89 7.46 7.96 10.44
N PHE A 90 6.89 7.91 11.66
CA PHE A 90 7.68 8.08 12.88
C PHE A 90 8.70 6.95 13.07
N LEU A 91 8.29 5.69 12.82
CA LEU A 91 9.22 4.57 12.82
C LEU A 91 10.33 4.75 11.78
N MET A 92 9.98 5.20 10.57
CA MET A 92 10.94 5.50 9.50
C MET A 92 11.95 6.55 9.95
N ALA A 93 11.51 7.65 10.56
CA ALA A 93 12.38 8.71 11.07
C ALA A 93 13.37 8.18 12.13
N ILE A 94 12.90 7.30 13.04
CA ILE A 94 13.75 6.63 14.02
C ILE A 94 14.77 5.72 13.33
N LEU A 95 14.34 4.87 12.39
CA LEU A 95 15.23 3.95 11.68
C LEU A 95 16.30 4.70 10.86
N GLN A 96 15.93 5.82 10.26
CA GLN A 96 16.85 6.66 9.47
C GLN A 96 17.96 7.28 10.33
N SER A 97 17.75 7.50 11.63
CA SER A 97 18.81 7.95 12.53
C SER A 97 19.91 6.91 12.78
N PHE A 98 19.60 5.61 12.55
CA PHE A 98 20.55 4.51 12.72
C PHE A 98 21.08 3.97 11.38
N ILE A 99 20.33 4.13 10.31
CA ILE A 99 20.65 3.58 8.98
C ILE A 99 20.81 4.76 8.01
N ASN A 100 22.01 4.91 7.42
CA ASN A 100 22.21 5.93 6.41
C ASN A 100 21.32 5.65 5.17
N SER A 101 20.35 6.52 4.94
CA SER A 101 19.36 6.39 3.86
C SER A 101 19.36 7.60 2.91
N SER A 102 20.45 8.37 2.85
CA SER A 102 20.57 9.58 2.02
C SER A 102 20.24 9.30 0.54
N ALA A 103 20.75 8.20 0.00
CA ALA A 103 20.49 7.81 -1.39
C ALA A 103 19.00 7.57 -1.68
N TYR A 104 18.24 7.03 -0.70
CA TYR A 104 16.78 6.87 -0.83
C TYR A 104 16.08 8.23 -0.84
N GLN A 105 16.44 9.13 0.10
CA GLN A 105 15.84 10.45 0.19
C GLN A 105 16.12 11.27 -1.08
N GLU A 106 17.37 11.28 -1.55
CA GLU A 106 17.75 11.93 -2.79
C GLU A 106 16.95 11.41 -4.01
N SER A 107 16.81 10.09 -4.12
CA SER A 107 16.01 9.48 -5.19
C SER A 107 14.56 9.89 -5.12
N MET A 108 13.94 9.89 -3.93
CA MET A 108 12.54 10.30 -3.74
C MET A 108 12.35 11.78 -4.06
N THR A 109 13.26 12.65 -3.62
CA THR A 109 13.22 14.09 -3.95
C THR A 109 13.26 14.28 -5.46
N ARG A 110 14.19 13.66 -6.18
CA ARG A 110 14.29 13.76 -7.65
C ARG A 110 13.05 13.24 -8.37
N ILE A 111 12.42 12.18 -7.84
CA ILE A 111 11.19 11.61 -8.43
C ILE A 111 10.01 12.57 -8.26
N THR A 112 9.91 13.27 -7.13
CA THR A 112 8.76 14.11 -6.78
C THR A 112 8.93 15.57 -7.14
N GLU A 113 10.17 16.05 -7.28
CA GLU A 113 10.48 17.44 -7.60
C GLU A 113 9.76 17.93 -8.86
N GLY A 114 9.11 19.10 -8.77
CA GLY A 114 8.36 19.71 -9.87
C GLY A 114 7.08 18.98 -10.29
N LYS A 115 6.66 17.93 -9.58
CA LYS A 115 5.42 17.21 -9.87
C LYS A 115 4.25 17.78 -9.07
N SER A 116 3.08 17.88 -9.69
CA SER A 116 1.87 18.29 -8.97
C SER A 116 1.42 17.22 -7.98
N LEU A 117 0.96 17.64 -6.80
CA LEU A 117 0.41 16.73 -5.78
C LEU A 117 -0.73 15.86 -6.35
N PHE A 118 -1.58 16.41 -7.21
CA PHE A 118 -2.65 15.66 -7.87
C PHE A 118 -2.11 14.49 -8.71
N MET A 119 -1.06 14.72 -9.49
CA MET A 119 -0.40 13.67 -10.28
C MET A 119 0.20 12.59 -9.38
N MET A 120 0.86 12.99 -8.30
CA MET A 120 1.44 12.06 -7.32
C MET A 120 0.34 11.23 -6.63
N ILE A 121 -0.75 11.86 -6.18
CA ILE A 121 -1.90 11.16 -5.59
C ILE A 121 -2.48 10.15 -6.58
N PHE A 122 -2.69 10.54 -7.84
CA PHE A 122 -3.25 9.62 -8.83
C PHE A 122 -2.36 8.41 -9.06
N TRP A 123 -1.08 8.60 -9.37
CA TRP A 123 -0.17 7.50 -9.71
C TRP A 123 0.36 6.74 -8.51
N MET A 124 0.87 7.44 -7.50
CA MET A 124 1.50 6.83 -6.33
C MET A 124 0.49 6.54 -5.20
N GLY A 125 -0.57 7.35 -5.09
CA GLY A 125 -1.58 7.21 -4.05
C GLY A 125 -2.70 6.22 -4.40
N ILE A 126 -3.01 6.03 -5.69
CA ILE A 126 -4.16 5.22 -6.12
C ILE A 126 -3.72 4.06 -7.02
N VAL A 127 -3.05 4.36 -8.15
CA VAL A 127 -2.75 3.34 -9.18
C VAL A 127 -1.73 2.33 -8.67
N ALA A 128 -0.63 2.78 -8.09
CA ALA A 128 0.41 1.90 -7.57
C ALA A 128 -0.11 0.98 -6.45
N PRO A 129 -0.79 1.48 -5.38
CA PRO A 129 -1.40 0.63 -4.38
C PRO A 129 -2.38 -0.40 -4.94
N ALA A 130 -3.21 -0.03 -5.93
CA ALA A 130 -4.14 -0.97 -6.54
C ALA A 130 -3.39 -2.13 -7.23
N ALA A 131 -2.35 -1.83 -8.02
CA ALA A 131 -1.53 -2.83 -8.69
C ALA A 131 -0.78 -3.74 -7.71
N GLU A 132 -0.19 -3.14 -6.68
CA GLU A 132 0.56 -3.83 -5.65
C GLU A 132 -0.33 -4.77 -4.84
N GLU A 133 -1.52 -4.34 -4.42
CA GLU A 133 -2.45 -5.19 -3.69
C GLU A 133 -2.97 -6.36 -4.54
N MET A 134 -3.16 -6.16 -5.85
CA MET A 134 -3.52 -7.27 -6.75
C MET A 134 -2.41 -8.34 -6.80
N ILE A 135 -1.14 -7.94 -6.76
CA ILE A 135 0.00 -8.87 -6.79
C ILE A 135 0.21 -9.48 -5.40
N PHE A 136 0.40 -8.65 -4.38
CA PHE A 136 0.85 -9.12 -3.06
C PHE A 136 -0.27 -9.73 -2.23
N ARG A 137 -1.54 -9.25 -2.34
CA ARG A 137 -2.66 -9.78 -1.54
C ARG A 137 -3.49 -10.79 -2.33
N TRP A 138 -3.87 -10.47 -3.56
CA TRP A 138 -4.73 -11.39 -4.30
C TRP A 138 -3.99 -12.62 -4.82
N LEU A 139 -2.71 -12.50 -5.20
CA LEU A 139 -1.95 -13.64 -5.70
C LEU A 139 -1.04 -14.24 -4.61
N ILE A 140 -0.14 -13.47 -4.00
CA ILE A 140 0.84 -14.02 -3.06
C ILE A 140 0.15 -14.42 -1.75
N TYR A 141 -0.46 -13.46 -1.04
CA TYR A 141 -1.05 -13.73 0.27
C TYR A 141 -2.14 -14.81 0.21
N LEU A 142 -3.09 -14.72 -0.71
CA LEU A 142 -4.17 -15.69 -0.79
C LEU A 142 -3.68 -17.10 -1.14
N ARG A 143 -2.61 -17.25 -1.93
CA ARG A 143 -1.98 -18.56 -2.20
C ARG A 143 -1.25 -19.11 -0.98
N LEU A 144 -0.52 -18.27 -0.25
CA LEU A 144 0.09 -18.65 1.03
C LEU A 144 -0.99 -19.09 2.04
N ARG A 145 -2.12 -18.38 2.05
CA ARG A 145 -3.26 -18.66 2.93
C ARG A 145 -3.93 -20.01 2.67
N ASP A 146 -3.82 -20.54 1.46
CA ASP A 146 -4.29 -21.90 1.14
C ASP A 146 -3.53 -22.99 1.92
N TRP A 147 -2.28 -22.72 2.33
CA TRP A 147 -1.37 -23.71 2.95
C TRP A 147 -0.95 -23.34 4.38
N MET A 148 -1.09 -22.08 4.76
CA MET A 148 -0.54 -21.55 6.01
C MET A 148 -1.61 -20.90 6.87
N LYS A 149 -1.37 -20.85 8.18
CA LYS A 149 -2.19 -20.06 9.11
C LYS A 149 -2.05 -18.57 8.81
N LEU A 150 -3.11 -17.81 9.12
CA LEU A 150 -3.20 -16.36 8.83
C LEU A 150 -1.96 -15.57 9.26
N PRO A 151 -1.45 -15.66 10.53
CA PRO A 151 -0.32 -14.82 10.93
C PRO A 151 0.94 -15.07 10.09
N VAL A 152 1.23 -16.33 9.77
CA VAL A 152 2.40 -16.74 8.99
C VAL A 152 2.28 -16.22 7.55
N ALA A 153 1.13 -16.47 6.90
CA ALA A 153 0.88 -16.01 5.54
C ALA A 153 0.93 -14.48 5.42
N ALA A 154 0.37 -13.76 6.42
CA ALA A 154 0.37 -12.31 6.45
C ALA A 154 1.79 -11.74 6.57
N VAL A 155 2.59 -12.28 7.51
CA VAL A 155 3.99 -11.84 7.70
C VAL A 155 4.83 -12.13 6.47
N ILE A 156 4.76 -13.34 5.89
CA ILE A 156 5.53 -13.68 4.68
C ILE A 156 5.14 -12.75 3.53
N SER A 157 3.85 -12.53 3.29
CA SER A 157 3.38 -11.60 2.25
C SER A 157 3.84 -10.15 2.51
N GLY A 158 3.87 -9.74 3.79
CA GLY A 158 4.39 -8.43 4.19
C GLY A 158 5.89 -8.31 3.93
N VAL A 159 6.68 -9.31 4.31
CA VAL A 159 8.14 -9.32 4.08
C VAL A 159 8.47 -9.31 2.59
N VAL A 160 7.78 -10.12 1.77
CA VAL A 160 7.97 -10.12 0.30
C VAL A 160 7.62 -8.75 -0.29
N PHE A 161 6.59 -8.09 0.23
CA PHE A 161 6.22 -6.73 -0.15
C PHE A 161 7.32 -5.72 0.25
N GLY A 162 7.89 -5.85 1.45
CA GLY A 162 9.01 -5.01 1.88
C GLY A 162 10.26 -5.19 1.03
N ILE A 163 10.64 -6.43 0.71
CA ILE A 163 11.79 -6.73 -0.17
C ILE A 163 11.61 -6.12 -1.55
N TYR A 164 10.39 -6.10 -2.07
CA TYR A 164 10.05 -5.50 -3.37
C TYR A 164 10.44 -4.02 -3.45
N HIS A 165 10.44 -3.27 -2.36
CA HIS A 165 10.79 -1.85 -2.33
C HIS A 165 12.29 -1.56 -2.53
N GLY A 166 13.18 -2.55 -2.34
CA GLY A 166 14.60 -2.44 -2.69
C GLY A 166 15.45 -1.53 -1.78
N ASN A 167 14.85 -0.96 -0.72
CA ASN A 167 15.54 -0.15 0.29
C ASN A 167 15.24 -0.71 1.68
N ILE A 168 16.25 -0.82 2.55
CA ILE A 168 16.10 -1.51 3.83
C ILE A 168 15.16 -0.79 4.80
N VAL A 169 15.22 0.54 4.88
CA VAL A 169 14.36 1.33 5.78
C VAL A 169 12.91 1.26 5.30
N GLN A 170 12.70 1.52 4.01
CA GLN A 170 11.39 1.40 3.39
C GLN A 170 10.88 -0.06 3.43
N GLY A 171 11.78 -1.03 3.27
CA GLY A 171 11.48 -2.45 3.33
C GLY A 171 10.93 -2.89 4.68
N ILE A 172 11.51 -2.43 5.80
CA ILE A 172 11.01 -2.70 7.15
C ILE A 172 9.60 -2.11 7.32
N TYR A 173 9.43 -0.83 6.99
CA TYR A 173 8.17 -0.13 7.05
C TYR A 173 7.09 -0.81 6.20
N ALA A 174 7.40 -1.09 4.92
CA ALA A 174 6.48 -1.74 3.99
C ALA A 174 6.14 -3.17 4.42
N SER A 175 7.08 -3.91 5.07
CA SER A 175 6.78 -5.24 5.62
C SER A 175 5.72 -5.18 6.72
N ILE A 176 5.81 -4.20 7.61
CA ILE A 176 4.84 -4.00 8.69
C ILE A 176 3.47 -3.61 8.12
N LEU A 177 3.42 -2.60 7.24
CA LEU A 177 2.17 -2.20 6.58
C LEU A 177 1.59 -3.33 5.75
N GLY A 178 2.44 -4.03 5.02
CA GLY A 178 2.04 -5.16 4.21
C GLY A 178 1.40 -6.29 5.02
N THR A 179 1.89 -6.54 6.21
CA THR A 179 1.27 -7.49 7.15
C THR A 179 -0.11 -7.00 7.60
N ALA A 180 -0.25 -5.71 7.93
CA ALA A 180 -1.53 -5.11 8.30
C ALA A 180 -2.55 -5.14 7.13
N PHE A 181 -2.11 -4.93 5.88
CA PHE A 181 -2.96 -5.01 4.69
C PHE A 181 -3.49 -6.44 4.47
N ALA A 182 -2.66 -7.46 4.67
CA ALA A 182 -3.10 -8.85 4.61
C ALA A 182 -4.09 -9.19 5.74
N TRP A 183 -3.86 -8.66 6.94
CA TRP A 183 -4.73 -8.85 8.08
C TRP A 183 -6.12 -8.25 7.84
N ILE A 184 -6.21 -7.00 7.38
CA ILE A 184 -7.49 -6.34 7.14
C ILE A 184 -8.28 -7.01 6.01
N LEU A 185 -7.61 -7.54 4.98
CA LEU A 185 -8.25 -8.33 3.93
C LEU A 185 -8.96 -9.55 4.51
N GLU A 186 -8.32 -10.28 5.41
CA GLU A 186 -8.89 -11.45 6.07
C GLU A 186 -10.06 -11.05 6.99
N MET A 187 -9.87 -10.01 7.82
CA MET A 187 -10.88 -9.56 8.78
C MET A 187 -12.12 -8.98 8.10
N SER A 188 -11.98 -8.22 7.05
CA SER A 188 -13.11 -7.64 6.30
C SER A 188 -13.82 -8.68 5.43
N GLY A 189 -13.09 -9.70 4.93
CA GLY A 189 -13.59 -10.64 3.92
C GLY A 189 -13.84 -9.99 2.55
N ASN A 190 -13.29 -8.79 2.32
CA ASN A 190 -13.40 -8.06 1.07
C ASN A 190 -12.01 -7.76 0.51
N ILE A 191 -11.76 -8.15 -0.74
CA ILE A 191 -10.45 -8.01 -1.40
C ILE A 191 -10.05 -6.55 -1.69
N TYR A 192 -10.99 -5.61 -1.62
CA TYR A 192 -10.72 -4.19 -1.82
C TYR A 192 -10.35 -3.46 -0.53
N SER A 193 -10.55 -4.09 0.64
CA SER A 193 -10.24 -3.42 1.92
C SER A 193 -8.75 -3.12 2.09
N SER A 194 -7.88 -4.04 1.67
CA SER A 194 -6.43 -3.80 1.69
C SER A 194 -6.01 -2.71 0.70
N MET A 195 -6.64 -2.62 -0.48
CA MET A 195 -6.39 -1.54 -1.43
C MET A 195 -6.74 -0.17 -0.84
N LEU A 196 -7.92 -0.04 -0.23
CA LEU A 196 -8.36 1.21 0.38
C LEU A 196 -7.46 1.62 1.54
N LEU A 197 -7.08 0.67 2.39
CA LEU A 197 -6.15 0.91 3.50
C LEU A 197 -4.79 1.39 2.98
N HIS A 198 -4.27 0.75 1.92
CA HIS A 198 -3.00 1.11 1.29
C HIS A 198 -3.08 2.47 0.57
N MET A 199 -4.17 2.74 -0.17
CA MET A 199 -4.41 4.05 -0.79
C MET A 199 -4.44 5.16 0.27
N GLY A 200 -5.13 4.95 1.39
CA GLY A 200 -5.15 5.88 2.51
C GLY A 200 -3.74 6.17 3.06
N ALA A 201 -2.91 5.14 3.20
CA ALA A 201 -1.53 5.26 3.66
C ALA A 201 -0.69 6.12 2.70
N ASN A 202 -0.73 5.84 1.40
CA ASN A 202 0.07 6.55 0.42
C ASN A 202 -0.41 7.99 0.19
N ILE A 203 -1.74 8.20 0.09
CA ILE A 203 -2.30 9.55 -0.07
C ILE A 203 -1.92 10.42 1.13
N TRP A 204 -2.05 9.88 2.36
CA TRP A 204 -1.68 10.62 3.56
C TRP A 204 -0.19 10.99 3.57
N SER A 205 0.70 10.04 3.25
CA SER A 205 2.14 10.30 3.21
C SER A 205 2.48 11.42 2.22
N LEU A 206 1.84 11.46 1.05
CA LEU A 206 2.03 12.54 0.07
C LEU A 206 1.53 13.89 0.60
N VAL A 207 0.31 13.91 1.15
CA VAL A 207 -0.32 15.13 1.66
C VAL A 207 0.45 15.71 2.86
N ILE A 208 0.83 14.86 3.83
CA ILE A 208 1.54 15.37 5.01
C ILE A 208 2.95 15.83 4.66
N THR A 209 3.63 15.18 3.71
CA THR A 209 4.94 15.63 3.23
C THR A 209 4.86 17.00 2.57
N GLU A 210 3.81 17.28 1.81
CA GLU A 210 3.60 18.56 1.13
C GLU A 210 3.29 19.70 2.11
N TYR A 211 2.41 19.46 3.09
CA TYR A 211 1.83 20.53 3.91
C TYR A 211 2.30 20.56 5.38
N ALA A 212 3.15 19.63 5.84
CA ALA A 212 3.54 19.57 7.25
C ALA A 212 4.24 20.83 7.74
N LEU A 213 5.13 21.42 6.94
CA LEU A 213 5.87 22.64 7.30
C LEU A 213 4.94 23.85 7.36
N ASP A 214 4.02 23.98 6.42
CA ASP A 214 3.04 25.07 6.40
C ASP A 214 2.12 24.97 7.61
N LEU A 215 1.60 23.78 7.89
CA LEU A 215 0.78 23.51 9.09
C LEU A 215 1.55 23.82 10.37
N PHE A 216 2.82 23.41 10.47
CA PHE A 216 3.64 23.65 11.65
C PHE A 216 3.89 25.14 11.90
N SER A 217 4.03 25.95 10.84
CA SER A 217 4.26 27.40 10.91
C SER A 217 3.04 28.22 11.32
N MET A 218 1.82 27.66 11.28
CA MET A 218 0.60 28.33 11.69
C MET A 218 0.55 28.58 13.21
N LYS A 219 -0.13 29.63 13.65
CA LYS A 219 -0.28 30.01 15.08
C LYS A 219 -0.71 28.86 16.00
N TYR A 220 -1.56 27.94 15.50
CA TYR A 220 -2.05 26.77 16.23
C TYR A 220 -1.69 25.47 15.53
N GLY A 221 -0.67 25.49 14.68
CA GLY A 221 -0.31 24.37 13.81
C GLY A 221 0.05 23.10 14.55
N VAL A 222 0.81 23.21 15.63
CA VAL A 222 1.18 22.05 16.46
C VAL A 222 -0.05 21.41 17.10
N GLN A 223 -1.00 22.21 17.62
CA GLN A 223 -2.24 21.69 18.21
C GLN A 223 -3.11 20.98 17.15
N ILE A 224 -3.19 21.55 15.96
CA ILE A 224 -3.92 20.96 14.83
C ILE A 224 -3.27 19.62 14.45
N LEU A 225 -1.95 19.55 14.32
CA LEU A 225 -1.23 18.30 13.99
C LEU A 225 -1.45 17.23 15.07
N ILE A 226 -1.36 17.60 16.36
CA ILE A 226 -1.65 16.67 17.47
C ILE A 226 -3.07 16.12 17.36
N LEU A 227 -4.06 17.01 17.13
CA LEU A 227 -5.45 16.58 16.98
C LEU A 227 -5.64 15.62 15.79
N ILE A 228 -5.06 15.95 14.64
CA ILE A 228 -5.10 15.07 13.45
C ILE A 228 -4.49 13.70 13.78
N TYR A 229 -3.32 13.66 14.41
CA TYR A 229 -2.65 12.40 14.75
C TYR A 229 -3.45 11.56 15.75
N LEU A 230 -4.12 12.20 16.72
CA LEU A 230 -5.03 11.51 17.64
C LEU A 230 -6.25 10.93 16.91
N ILE A 231 -6.86 11.68 15.99
CA ILE A 231 -7.98 11.19 15.18
C ILE A 231 -7.53 9.99 14.32
N LEU A 232 -6.35 10.06 13.71
CA LEU A 232 -5.80 8.96 12.92
C LEU A 232 -5.54 7.73 13.79
N LEU A 233 -5.01 7.87 15.00
CA LEU A 233 -4.80 6.76 15.93
C LEU A 233 -6.13 6.09 16.32
N ILE A 234 -7.12 6.89 16.67
CA ILE A 234 -8.47 6.40 17.00
C ILE A 234 -9.06 5.65 15.81
N SER A 235 -8.87 6.17 14.58
CA SER A 235 -9.35 5.54 13.35
C SER A 235 -8.70 4.16 13.11
N VAL A 236 -7.40 4.00 13.40
CA VAL A 236 -6.72 2.70 13.32
C VAL A 236 -7.33 1.71 14.30
N VAL A 237 -7.41 2.08 15.57
CA VAL A 237 -7.95 1.21 16.63
C VAL A 237 -9.39 0.82 16.33
N TYR A 238 -10.23 1.79 15.97
CA TYR A 238 -11.63 1.54 15.63
C TYR A 238 -11.79 0.65 14.39
N CYS A 239 -10.98 0.87 13.34
CA CYS A 239 -10.99 0.05 12.14
C CYS A 239 -10.68 -1.41 12.45
N LEU A 240 -9.60 -1.68 13.19
CA LEU A 240 -9.19 -3.04 13.54
C LEU A 240 -10.27 -3.74 14.37
N THR A 241 -10.76 -3.10 15.44
CA THR A 241 -11.79 -3.68 16.31
C THR A 241 -13.12 -3.91 15.59
N HIS A 242 -13.52 -3.00 14.70
CA HIS A 242 -14.72 -3.14 13.89
C HIS A 242 -14.67 -4.38 12.99
N PHE A 243 -13.58 -4.53 12.20
CA PHE A 243 -13.46 -5.66 11.27
C PHE A 243 -13.20 -6.99 11.97
N GLU A 244 -12.52 -7.02 13.11
CA GLU A 244 -12.39 -8.22 13.94
C GLU A 244 -13.74 -8.68 14.47
N LYS A 245 -14.57 -7.77 14.96
CA LYS A 245 -15.96 -8.07 15.41
C LYS A 245 -16.79 -8.61 14.26
N MET A 246 -16.73 -8.01 13.08
CA MET A 246 -17.43 -8.50 11.89
C MET A 246 -16.96 -9.90 11.49
N CYS A 247 -15.65 -10.18 11.54
CA CYS A 247 -15.09 -11.50 11.26
C CYS A 247 -15.63 -12.55 12.24
N SER A 248 -15.66 -12.22 13.53
CA SER A 248 -16.20 -13.10 14.58
C SER A 248 -17.68 -13.45 14.36
N ILE A 249 -18.51 -12.46 14.02
CA ILE A 249 -19.93 -12.66 13.72
C ILE A 249 -20.11 -13.57 12.50
N ARG A 250 -19.31 -13.39 11.44
CA ARG A 250 -19.36 -14.26 10.25
C ARG A 250 -18.96 -15.69 10.56
N LYS A 251 -17.96 -15.90 11.41
CA LYS A 251 -17.55 -17.27 11.84
C LYS A 251 -18.68 -17.96 12.60
N LYS A 252 -19.34 -17.27 13.55
CA LYS A 252 -20.47 -17.84 14.30
C LYS A 252 -21.62 -18.26 13.38
N LYS A 253 -21.99 -17.42 12.39
CA LYS A 253 -23.06 -17.75 11.42
C LYS A 253 -22.74 -18.93 10.49
N ARG A 254 -21.52 -19.38 10.40
CA ARG A 254 -21.11 -20.55 9.59
C ARG A 254 -21.10 -21.86 10.40
N MET A 255 -21.16 -21.79 11.72
CA MET A 255 -21.18 -22.94 12.62
C MET A 255 -22.61 -23.36 13.02
N ILE A 256 -23.60 -22.55 12.69
CA ILE A 256 -25.05 -22.83 12.79
C ILE A 256 -25.60 -23.22 11.42
#